data_eb854258362be88c503ea51a5b569874
#
_entry.id   eb854258362be88c503ea51a5b569874
#
_cell.length_a   1.000
_cell.length_b   1.000
_cell.length_c   1.000
_cell.angle_alpha   90.00
_cell.angle_beta   90.00
_cell.angle_gamma   90.00
#
_symmetry.space_group_name_H-M   'P 1'
#
loop_
_entity.id
_entity.type
_entity.pdbx_description
1 polymer ?
#
loop_
_entity_poly.entity_id
_entity_poly.type
_entity_poly.pdbx_seq_one_letter_code
_entity_poly.pdbx_strand_id
1 'polypeptide(L)'
;MFSDYLKRDYSIPVQFLENAIKQSKLANSYILISRNQEDSYLFAVELAKILNCQKNSFSKPCNECLNCKWIEKNEHPHAFIKVTPDEKSKKGQVKVEEVRELINELGKSTDCYRVVFFPDSDMNTLPAECCNLMLKTVEESPAKLIFIFGNKSKNNILPTILSRSQLIYLNKPTNGSILPLNTDKTNIDLFSSSTSESLDKANLIKETLENNEIELKEFLTTIAIEKYEDLKYSNQKDYSRLYKELTKAQGKLKAFMQPKIVIEDLCLELTT
;
A
#
# COMPACT_ATOMS: atom_id res chain seq x y z
N MET A 1 -5.54 19.08 -2.75
CA MET A 1 -5.94 17.69 -3.05
C MET A 1 -4.84 17.03 -3.86
N PHE A 2 -4.72 15.70 -3.80
CA PHE A 2 -3.68 14.98 -4.53
C PHE A 2 -3.73 15.22 -6.03
N SER A 3 -2.60 15.03 -6.74
CA SER A 3 -2.48 15.19 -8.19
C SER A 3 -3.42 14.27 -8.95
N ASP A 4 -3.74 14.62 -10.18
CA ASP A 4 -4.62 13.80 -11.03
C ASP A 4 -4.01 12.45 -11.34
N TYR A 5 -2.68 12.35 -11.39
CA TYR A 5 -1.96 11.09 -11.50
C TYR A 5 -2.29 10.15 -10.32
N LEU A 6 -2.11 10.62 -9.06
CA LEU A 6 -2.40 9.80 -7.89
C LEU A 6 -3.89 9.48 -7.76
N LYS A 7 -4.78 10.39 -8.12
CA LYS A 7 -6.23 10.15 -8.12
C LYS A 7 -6.64 9.08 -9.13
N ARG A 8 -6.04 9.07 -10.31
CA ARG A 8 -6.33 8.09 -11.36
C ARG A 8 -5.82 6.72 -10.98
N ASP A 9 -4.54 6.64 -10.56
CA ASP A 9 -3.86 5.37 -10.33
C ASP A 9 -4.11 4.79 -8.93
N TYR A 10 -4.51 5.63 -7.96
CA TYR A 10 -4.69 5.26 -6.55
C TYR A 10 -5.94 5.90 -5.93
N SER A 11 -7.09 5.79 -6.61
CA SER A 11 -8.33 6.47 -6.21
C SER A 11 -8.75 6.18 -4.76
N ILE A 12 -8.70 4.92 -4.32
CA ILE A 12 -9.11 4.51 -2.96
C ILE A 12 -8.16 5.07 -1.89
N PRO A 13 -6.82 4.88 -1.96
CA PRO A 13 -5.86 5.51 -1.06
C PRO A 13 -5.99 7.04 -0.99
N VAL A 14 -6.16 7.68 -2.13
CA VAL A 14 -6.33 9.14 -2.21
C VAL A 14 -7.61 9.58 -1.49
N GLN A 15 -8.76 8.97 -1.79
CA GLN A 15 -10.03 9.29 -1.12
C GLN A 15 -9.95 9.09 0.39
N PHE A 16 -9.31 8.01 0.82
CA PHE A 16 -9.10 7.74 2.24
C PHE A 16 -8.34 8.87 2.93
N LEU A 17 -7.18 9.29 2.39
CA LEU A 17 -6.39 10.36 2.95
C LEU A 17 -7.07 11.74 2.83
N GLU A 18 -7.73 12.04 1.70
CA GLU A 18 -8.49 13.29 1.56
C GLU A 18 -9.64 13.40 2.58
N ASN A 19 -10.32 12.30 2.87
CA ASN A 19 -11.36 12.27 3.90
C ASN A 19 -10.77 12.43 5.31
N ALA A 20 -9.63 11.78 5.60
CA ALA A 20 -8.92 11.97 6.87
C ALA A 20 -8.46 13.41 7.07
N ILE A 21 -7.96 14.08 6.02
CA ILE A 21 -7.57 15.49 6.06
C ILE A 21 -8.80 16.38 6.32
N LYS A 22 -9.89 16.19 5.58
CA LYS A 22 -11.14 16.98 5.72
C LYS A 22 -11.74 16.87 7.11
N GLN A 23 -11.64 15.68 7.72
CA GLN A 23 -12.18 15.43 9.07
C GLN A 23 -11.18 15.75 10.19
N SER A 24 -9.96 16.21 9.87
CA SER A 24 -8.87 16.42 10.83
C SER A 24 -8.55 15.15 11.66
N LYS A 25 -8.66 13.97 11.02
CA LYS A 25 -8.45 12.64 11.61
C LYS A 25 -7.28 11.90 10.97
N LEU A 26 -6.21 12.62 10.68
CA LEU A 26 -4.99 11.96 10.20
C LEU A 26 -4.39 11.10 11.30
N ALA A 27 -3.94 9.90 10.95
CA ALA A 27 -3.17 9.08 11.86
C ALA A 27 -1.72 9.62 11.98
N ASN A 28 -1.09 9.32 13.10
CA ASN A 28 0.30 9.70 13.36
C ASN A 28 1.29 8.88 12.53
N SER A 29 0.87 7.73 12.01
CA SER A 29 1.74 6.82 11.28
C SER A 29 0.99 6.07 10.19
N TYR A 30 1.60 5.99 9.01
CA TYR A 30 1.13 5.25 7.85
C TYR A 30 2.21 4.32 7.32
N ILE A 31 1.81 3.16 6.82
CA ILE A 31 2.65 2.27 6.04
C ILE A 31 2.11 2.23 4.61
N LEU A 32 2.93 2.62 3.65
CA LEU A 32 2.60 2.57 2.22
C LEU A 32 3.22 1.32 1.62
N ILE A 33 2.40 0.36 1.23
CA ILE A 33 2.86 -0.83 0.51
C ILE A 33 2.74 -0.57 -0.98
N SER A 34 3.88 -0.51 -1.66
CA SER A 34 3.96 -0.26 -3.10
C SER A 34 5.07 -1.07 -3.74
N ARG A 35 4.81 -1.63 -4.92
CA ARG A 35 5.87 -2.23 -5.75
C ARG A 35 6.84 -1.18 -6.29
N ASN A 36 6.35 0.03 -6.53
CA ASN A 36 7.16 1.17 -6.96
C ASN A 36 7.38 2.14 -5.79
N GLN A 37 8.62 2.25 -5.33
CA GLN A 37 8.98 3.17 -4.24
C GLN A 37 8.79 4.65 -4.60
N GLU A 38 8.84 5.00 -5.89
CA GLU A 38 8.60 6.37 -6.35
C GLU A 38 7.16 6.81 -6.05
N ASP A 39 6.19 5.90 -6.18
CA ASP A 39 4.79 6.21 -5.87
C ASP A 39 4.61 6.50 -4.37
N SER A 40 5.26 5.73 -3.49
CA SER A 40 5.26 6.00 -2.04
C SER A 40 5.89 7.35 -1.71
N TYR A 41 6.99 7.69 -2.38
CA TYR A 41 7.63 9.00 -2.24
C TYR A 41 6.71 10.13 -2.70
N LEU A 42 6.09 9.99 -3.86
CA LEU A 42 5.16 10.99 -4.40
C LEU A 42 3.96 11.22 -3.46
N PHE A 43 3.39 10.14 -2.90
CA PHE A 43 2.34 10.23 -1.89
C PHE A 43 2.78 11.02 -0.66
N ALA A 44 3.98 10.73 -0.14
CA ALA A 44 4.52 11.40 1.04
C ALA A 44 4.77 12.89 0.78
N VAL A 45 5.37 13.24 -0.37
CA VAL A 45 5.62 14.62 -0.79
C VAL A 45 4.30 15.38 -0.98
N GLU A 46 3.34 14.80 -1.68
CA GLU A 46 2.05 15.48 -1.90
C GLU A 46 1.26 15.68 -0.60
N LEU A 47 1.27 14.69 0.30
CA LEU A 47 0.68 14.85 1.62
C LEU A 47 1.33 16.01 2.39
N ALA A 48 2.66 16.07 2.42
CA ALA A 48 3.39 17.16 3.07
C ALA A 48 3.07 18.53 2.45
N LYS A 49 2.96 18.62 1.11
CA LYS A 49 2.57 19.84 0.40
C LYS A 49 1.12 20.25 0.72
N ILE A 50 0.17 19.32 0.76
CA ILE A 50 -1.23 19.60 1.09
C ILE A 50 -1.35 20.18 2.50
N LEU A 51 -0.64 19.60 3.46
CA LEU A 51 -0.69 20.00 4.87
C LEU A 51 -0.02 21.35 5.16
N ASN A 52 1.01 21.71 4.36
CA ASN A 52 1.83 22.91 4.57
C ASN A 52 1.65 24.01 3.52
N CYS A 53 0.71 23.84 2.59
CA CYS A 53 0.45 24.84 1.55
C CYS A 53 -0.06 26.14 2.16
N GLN A 54 0.60 27.26 1.81
CA GLN A 54 0.24 28.60 2.32
C GLN A 54 -1.06 29.15 1.73
N LYS A 55 -1.49 28.65 0.55
CA LYS A 55 -2.76 29.09 -0.05
C LYS A 55 -3.95 28.41 0.67
N ASN A 56 -4.85 29.23 1.21
CA ASN A 56 -6.11 28.77 1.82
C ASN A 56 -7.20 28.53 0.77
N SER A 57 -6.91 27.73 -0.26
CA SER A 57 -7.89 27.42 -1.30
C SER A 57 -8.24 25.93 -1.35
N PHE A 58 -9.38 25.61 -1.92
CA PHE A 58 -9.80 24.22 -2.17
C PHE A 58 -8.85 23.46 -3.12
N SER A 59 -7.91 24.16 -3.78
CA SER A 59 -6.93 23.61 -4.72
C SER A 59 -5.54 23.42 -4.10
N LYS A 60 -5.44 22.89 -2.87
CA LYS A 60 -4.15 22.48 -2.28
C LYS A 60 -3.70 21.13 -2.88
N PRO A 61 -2.38 20.93 -3.11
CA PRO A 61 -1.28 21.90 -3.02
C PRO A 61 -1.29 22.87 -4.22
N CYS A 62 -0.87 24.12 -4.01
CA CYS A 62 -0.82 25.09 -5.11
C CYS A 62 0.40 24.93 -6.01
N ASN A 63 1.43 24.19 -5.61
CA ASN A 63 2.71 23.98 -6.31
C ASN A 63 3.53 25.24 -6.62
N GLU A 64 3.07 26.41 -6.19
CA GLU A 64 3.67 27.71 -6.49
C GLU A 64 4.27 28.40 -5.26
N CYS A 65 3.68 28.20 -4.07
CA CYS A 65 4.17 28.83 -2.85
C CYS A 65 5.52 28.23 -2.42
N LEU A 66 6.22 28.97 -1.57
CA LEU A 66 7.56 28.63 -1.12
C LEU A 66 7.62 27.23 -0.47
N ASN A 67 6.65 26.91 0.42
CA ASN A 67 6.57 25.62 1.06
C ASN A 67 6.39 24.47 0.06
N CYS A 68 5.48 24.62 -0.92
CA CYS A 68 5.29 23.58 -1.95
C CYS A 68 6.56 23.33 -2.75
N LYS A 69 7.25 24.40 -3.17
CA LYS A 69 8.50 24.29 -3.95
C LYS A 69 9.64 23.64 -3.16
N TRP A 70 9.81 24.03 -1.89
CA TRP A 70 10.85 23.48 -1.04
C TRP A 70 10.59 22.01 -0.66
N ILE A 71 9.34 21.66 -0.37
CA ILE A 71 8.97 20.26 -0.08
C ILE A 71 9.23 19.38 -1.31
N GLU A 72 8.87 19.84 -2.51
CA GLU A 72 9.08 19.11 -3.77
C GLU A 72 10.56 18.81 -4.02
N LYS A 73 11.44 19.77 -3.71
CA LYS A 73 12.89 19.62 -3.85
C LYS A 73 13.57 18.90 -2.68
N ASN A 74 12.81 18.51 -1.66
CA ASN A 74 13.32 17.98 -0.40
C ASN A 74 14.29 18.97 0.31
N GLU A 75 14.02 20.27 0.19
CA GLU A 75 14.83 21.35 0.76
C GLU A 75 14.13 22.05 1.95
N HIS A 76 12.88 21.66 2.28
CA HIS A 76 12.16 22.29 3.39
C HIS A 76 12.74 21.83 4.74
N PRO A 77 13.16 22.75 5.63
CA PRO A 77 13.93 22.40 6.82
C PRO A 77 13.17 21.50 7.81
N HIS A 78 11.84 21.57 7.83
CA HIS A 78 11.06 20.86 8.85
C HIS A 78 9.84 20.12 8.28
N ALA A 79 9.21 20.58 7.19
CA ALA A 79 7.93 20.05 6.75
C ALA A 79 8.00 18.67 6.09
N PHE A 80 9.15 18.34 5.50
CA PHE A 80 9.37 17.03 4.90
C PHE A 80 10.80 16.56 5.17
N ILE A 81 10.92 15.41 5.83
CA ILE A 81 12.20 14.82 6.23
C ILE A 81 12.25 13.42 5.63
N LYS A 82 13.10 13.23 4.63
CA LYS A 82 13.36 11.92 4.02
C LYS A 82 14.54 11.27 4.71
N VAL A 83 14.32 10.11 5.34
CA VAL A 83 15.35 9.34 6.04
C VAL A 83 15.79 8.18 5.15
N THR A 84 17.03 8.22 4.71
CA THR A 84 17.65 7.16 3.89
C THR A 84 18.96 6.73 4.56
N PRO A 85 19.39 5.47 4.33
CA PRO A 85 20.71 5.05 4.76
C PRO A 85 21.81 5.99 4.23
N ASP A 86 22.84 6.24 5.03
CA ASP A 86 24.01 6.95 4.59
C ASP A 86 24.70 6.18 3.44
N GLU A 87 25.05 6.87 2.35
CA GLU A 87 25.76 6.29 1.19
C GLU A 87 27.07 5.59 1.59
N LYS A 88 27.68 6.03 2.68
CA LYS A 88 28.90 5.43 3.25
C LYS A 88 28.63 4.24 4.17
N SER A 89 27.37 3.92 4.44
CA SER A 89 27.00 2.76 5.25
C SER A 89 27.29 1.47 4.48
N LYS A 90 28.31 0.71 4.93
CA LYS A 90 28.66 -0.59 4.33
C LYS A 90 27.51 -1.60 4.32
N LYS A 91 26.49 -1.41 5.16
CA LYS A 91 25.33 -2.29 5.32
C LYS A 91 24.06 -1.75 4.65
N GLY A 92 24.05 -0.53 4.10
CA GLY A 92 22.84 0.10 3.58
C GLY A 92 21.72 0.28 4.61
N GLN A 93 22.10 0.48 5.88
CA GLN A 93 21.16 0.61 7.01
C GLN A 93 21.14 2.03 7.54
N VAL A 94 19.97 2.46 8.01
CA VAL A 94 19.81 3.70 8.79
C VAL A 94 20.50 3.53 10.14
N LYS A 95 21.30 4.52 10.55
CA LYS A 95 22.02 4.48 11.81
C LYS A 95 21.14 4.85 13.00
N VAL A 96 21.37 4.20 14.11
CA VAL A 96 20.64 4.44 15.37
C VAL A 96 20.83 5.88 15.86
N GLU A 97 22.03 6.42 15.69
CA GLU A 97 22.39 7.79 16.05
C GLU A 97 21.58 8.82 15.25
N GLU A 98 21.42 8.61 13.95
CA GLU A 98 20.61 9.48 13.07
C GLU A 98 19.15 9.51 13.51
N VAL A 99 18.61 8.34 13.90
CA VAL A 99 17.23 8.26 14.41
C VAL A 99 17.09 8.95 15.77
N ARG A 100 18.10 8.85 16.66
CA ARG A 100 18.08 9.58 17.94
C ARG A 100 18.10 11.09 17.74
N GLU A 101 18.95 11.59 16.87
CA GLU A 101 19.01 13.02 16.52
C GLU A 101 17.68 13.49 15.92
N LEU A 102 17.11 12.71 15.00
CA LEU A 102 15.81 12.98 14.42
C LEU A 102 14.72 13.09 15.51
N ILE A 103 14.62 12.12 16.42
CA ILE A 103 13.62 12.13 17.50
C ILE A 103 13.79 13.36 18.40
N ASN A 104 15.03 13.73 18.74
CA ASN A 104 15.32 14.92 19.52
C ASN A 104 14.88 16.21 18.80
N GLU A 105 15.08 16.28 17.49
CA GLU A 105 14.60 17.39 16.67
C GLU A 105 13.07 17.42 16.59
N LEU A 106 12.45 16.27 16.42
CA LEU A 106 10.99 16.12 16.38
C LEU A 106 10.30 16.49 17.70
N GLY A 107 11.00 16.45 18.82
CA GLY A 107 10.51 16.92 20.12
C GLY A 107 10.36 18.45 20.21
N LYS A 108 11.01 19.22 19.32
CA LYS A 108 10.91 20.69 19.31
C LYS A 108 9.57 21.14 18.72
N SER A 109 8.99 22.19 19.27
CA SER A 109 7.74 22.79 18.75
C SER A 109 7.96 23.41 17.37
N THR A 110 6.99 23.27 16.47
CA THR A 110 6.99 23.90 15.14
C THR A 110 5.56 24.23 14.72
N ASP A 111 5.42 25.26 13.87
CA ASP A 111 4.11 25.70 13.36
C ASP A 111 3.65 24.90 12.13
N CYS A 112 4.55 24.15 11.48
CA CYS A 112 4.25 23.36 10.29
C CYS A 112 3.95 21.88 10.64
N TYR A 113 3.22 21.20 9.76
CA TYR A 113 3.16 19.74 9.78
C TYR A 113 4.49 19.16 9.37
N ARG A 114 4.98 18.18 10.13
CA ARG A 114 6.20 17.43 9.82
C ARG A 114 5.83 16.06 9.30
N VAL A 115 6.25 15.75 8.09
CA VAL A 115 6.11 14.44 7.48
C VAL A 115 7.49 13.80 7.40
N VAL A 116 7.70 12.74 8.17
CA VAL A 116 8.93 11.95 8.19
C VAL A 116 8.72 10.73 7.32
N PHE A 117 9.49 10.61 6.24
CA PHE A 117 9.35 9.54 5.26
C PHE A 117 10.57 8.63 5.25
N PHE A 118 10.33 7.35 5.50
CA PHE A 118 11.27 6.25 5.33
C PHE A 118 10.95 5.53 4.02
N PRO A 119 11.73 5.69 2.94
CA PRO A 119 11.44 5.10 1.63
C PRO A 119 11.43 3.58 1.63
N ASP A 120 12.27 3.01 2.48
CA ASP A 120 12.40 1.58 2.69
C ASP A 120 12.45 1.27 4.19
N SER A 121 11.37 0.69 4.69
CA SER A 121 11.23 0.27 6.08
C SER A 121 11.40 -1.24 6.27
N ASP A 122 12.07 -1.91 5.32
CA ASP A 122 12.52 -3.29 5.48
C ASP A 122 13.45 -3.43 6.69
N MET A 123 13.34 -4.52 7.46
CA MET A 123 14.17 -4.75 8.64
C MET A 123 15.67 -4.80 8.34
N ASN A 124 16.05 -5.04 7.09
CA ASN A 124 17.45 -4.95 6.65
C ASN A 124 17.91 -3.50 6.47
N THR A 125 17.03 -2.59 6.10
CA THR A 125 17.31 -1.17 5.87
C THR A 125 17.05 -0.33 7.12
N LEU A 126 15.94 -0.64 7.83
CA LEU A 126 15.54 0.02 9.08
C LEU A 126 15.57 -1.00 10.24
N PRO A 127 16.70 -1.15 10.96
CA PRO A 127 16.87 -2.14 12.01
C PRO A 127 15.85 -2.00 13.15
N ALA A 128 15.60 -3.11 13.86
CA ALA A 128 14.66 -3.14 14.97
C ALA A 128 15.00 -2.12 16.07
N GLU A 129 16.27 -1.83 16.30
CA GLU A 129 16.73 -0.83 17.26
C GLU A 129 16.23 0.58 16.89
N CYS A 130 16.33 0.95 15.61
CA CYS A 130 15.81 2.22 15.09
C CYS A 130 14.28 2.30 15.23
N CYS A 131 13.58 1.23 14.87
CA CYS A 131 12.13 1.15 15.03
C CYS A 131 11.72 1.31 16.49
N ASN A 132 12.37 0.61 17.41
CA ASN A 132 12.05 0.65 18.85
C ASN A 132 12.26 2.04 19.46
N LEU A 133 13.26 2.79 19.01
CA LEU A 133 13.46 4.19 19.43
C LEU A 133 12.27 5.09 19.02
N MET A 134 11.67 4.82 17.86
CA MET A 134 10.56 5.62 17.35
C MET A 134 9.21 5.27 17.95
N LEU A 135 9.03 4.08 18.56
CA LEU A 135 7.72 3.59 19.03
C LEU A 135 7.01 4.59 19.93
N LYS A 136 7.71 5.16 20.92
CA LYS A 136 7.12 6.15 21.82
C LYS A 136 6.64 7.39 21.05
N THR A 137 7.43 7.89 20.11
CA THR A 137 7.09 9.06 19.30
C THR A 137 5.95 8.77 18.31
N VAL A 138 5.84 7.53 17.82
CA VAL A 138 4.74 7.10 16.95
C VAL A 138 3.42 7.01 17.75
N GLU A 139 3.47 6.49 18.98
CA GLU A 139 2.30 6.38 19.87
C GLU A 139 1.84 7.73 20.40
N GLU A 140 2.76 8.50 20.97
CA GLU A 140 2.51 9.80 21.61
C GLU A 140 3.03 10.94 20.72
N SER A 141 2.64 10.92 19.45
CA SER A 141 3.15 11.85 18.45
C SER A 141 2.89 13.30 18.84
N PRO A 142 3.89 14.18 18.78
CA PRO A 142 3.65 15.61 18.88
C PRO A 142 2.59 16.07 17.88
N ALA A 143 1.86 17.11 18.19
CA ALA A 143 0.90 17.69 17.25
C ALA A 143 1.57 17.99 15.90
N LYS A 144 0.88 17.70 14.80
CA LYS A 144 1.37 17.94 13.44
C LYS A 144 2.59 17.10 13.01
N LEU A 145 2.78 15.91 13.59
CA LEU A 145 3.82 14.96 13.16
C LEU A 145 3.16 13.71 12.55
N ILE A 146 3.65 13.31 11.38
CA ILE A 146 3.19 12.12 10.65
C ILE A 146 4.40 11.33 10.19
N PHE A 147 4.44 10.05 10.55
CA PHE A 147 5.40 9.09 10.02
C PHE A 147 4.84 8.37 8.80
N ILE A 148 5.64 8.19 7.77
CA ILE A 148 5.29 7.41 6.58
C ILE A 148 6.41 6.41 6.32
N PHE A 149 6.06 5.13 6.36
CA PHE A 149 6.95 4.00 6.11
C PHE A 149 6.62 3.39 4.74
N GLY A 150 7.51 3.53 3.77
CA GLY A 150 7.40 2.86 2.47
C GLY A 150 7.97 1.44 2.54
N ASN A 151 7.30 0.46 1.93
CA ASN A 151 7.82 -0.89 1.78
C ASN A 151 7.17 -1.59 0.56
N LYS A 152 7.82 -2.63 0.06
CA LYS A 152 7.28 -3.48 -1.01
C LYS A 152 6.30 -4.53 -0.46
N SER A 153 6.50 -4.98 0.77
CA SER A 153 5.69 -6.03 1.42
C SER A 153 5.54 -5.75 2.91
N LYS A 154 4.38 -6.07 3.47
CA LYS A 154 4.15 -5.97 4.91
C LYS A 154 4.93 -6.99 5.73
N ASN A 155 5.40 -8.09 5.12
CA ASN A 155 6.04 -9.20 5.83
C ASN A 155 7.43 -8.82 6.36
N ASN A 156 8.07 -7.83 5.76
CA ASN A 156 9.42 -7.40 6.12
C ASN A 156 9.42 -6.16 7.05
N ILE A 157 8.26 -5.76 7.55
CA ILE A 157 8.13 -4.64 8.48
C ILE A 157 8.04 -5.17 9.90
N LEU A 158 8.70 -4.48 10.83
CA LEU A 158 8.67 -4.84 12.24
C LEU A 158 7.21 -4.86 12.77
N PRO A 159 6.74 -5.95 13.41
CA PRO A 159 5.37 -6.07 13.89
C PRO A 159 4.93 -4.94 14.81
N THR A 160 5.85 -4.38 15.60
CA THR A 160 5.59 -3.28 16.52
C THR A 160 5.25 -1.95 15.79
N ILE A 161 5.84 -1.69 14.65
CA ILE A 161 5.47 -0.55 13.76
C ILE A 161 4.16 -0.86 13.05
N LEU A 162 4.00 -2.09 12.54
CA LEU A 162 2.81 -2.51 11.83
C LEU A 162 1.53 -2.39 12.67
N SER A 163 1.61 -2.70 13.98
CA SER A 163 0.46 -2.62 14.90
C SER A 163 0.04 -1.18 15.24
N ARG A 164 0.90 -0.18 15.01
CA ARG A 164 0.70 1.24 15.34
C ARG A 164 0.49 2.14 14.15
N SER A 165 0.53 1.58 12.96
CA SER A 165 0.44 2.34 11.72
C SER A 165 -0.77 1.94 10.88
N GLN A 166 -1.38 2.90 10.21
CA GLN A 166 -2.42 2.61 9.21
C GLN A 166 -1.78 2.10 7.92
N LEU A 167 -2.22 0.92 7.50
CA LEU A 167 -1.72 0.27 6.29
C LEU A 167 -2.49 0.75 5.06
N ILE A 168 -1.78 1.24 4.07
CA ILE A 168 -2.30 1.71 2.79
C ILE A 168 -1.58 0.97 1.67
N TYR A 169 -2.35 0.29 0.82
CA TYR A 169 -1.82 -0.38 -0.36
C TYR A 169 -1.90 0.55 -1.57
N LEU A 170 -0.76 0.81 -2.19
CA LEU A 170 -0.62 1.55 -3.43
C LEU A 170 -0.57 0.55 -4.60
N ASN A 171 -1.72 -0.06 -4.88
CA ASN A 171 -1.88 -0.95 -6.02
C ASN A 171 -2.46 -0.12 -7.16
N LYS A 172 -1.70 0.07 -8.23
CA LYS A 172 -2.24 0.68 -9.45
C LYS A 172 -3.36 -0.20 -9.98
N PRO A 173 -4.54 0.34 -10.31
CA PRO A 173 -5.42 -0.39 -11.17
C PRO A 173 -4.68 -0.56 -12.50
N THR A 174 -4.29 -1.77 -12.78
CA THR A 174 -3.69 -2.07 -14.08
C THR A 174 -4.81 -1.98 -15.11
N ASN A 175 -4.72 -0.97 -15.98
CA ASN A 175 -5.50 -0.97 -17.21
C ASN A 175 -5.13 -2.24 -18.00
N GLY A 176 -5.88 -3.33 -17.79
CA GLY A 176 -5.76 -4.56 -18.56
C GLY A 176 -4.53 -5.43 -18.31
N SER A 177 -3.76 -5.23 -17.22
CA SER A 177 -2.63 -6.13 -16.90
C SER A 177 -2.36 -6.10 -15.41
N ILE A 178 -3.15 -6.82 -14.63
CA ILE A 178 -2.96 -6.99 -13.19
C ILE A 178 -1.83 -7.97 -12.90
N LEU A 179 -1.37 -8.66 -13.92
CA LEU A 179 -0.12 -9.42 -13.96
C LEU A 179 0.45 -9.26 -15.38
N PRO A 180 1.76 -9.32 -15.60
CA PRO A 180 2.29 -9.71 -16.89
C PRO A 180 2.06 -11.22 -17.07
N LEU A 181 0.83 -11.65 -16.91
CA LEU A 181 0.35 -12.89 -17.46
C LEU A 181 0.29 -12.60 -18.96
N ASN A 182 1.03 -13.33 -19.76
CA ASN A 182 0.90 -13.32 -21.21
C ASN A 182 -0.60 -13.36 -21.53
N THR A 183 -1.16 -12.21 -21.91
CA THR A 183 -2.58 -11.87 -21.87
C THR A 183 -3.46 -12.66 -22.84
N ASP A 184 -2.88 -13.55 -23.63
CA ASP A 184 -3.65 -14.42 -24.52
C ASP A 184 -4.29 -15.63 -23.80
N LYS A 185 -4.01 -15.85 -22.49
CA LYS A 185 -4.51 -17.03 -21.74
C LYS A 185 -5.25 -16.74 -20.44
N THR A 186 -5.45 -15.48 -20.02
CA THR A 186 -5.93 -15.15 -18.67
C THR A 186 -7.35 -14.61 -18.57
N ASN A 187 -8.14 -14.68 -19.60
CA ASN A 187 -9.57 -14.54 -19.43
C ASN A 187 -10.16 -15.86 -18.88
N ILE A 188 -9.66 -16.28 -17.71
CA ILE A 188 -10.16 -17.47 -17.03
C ILE A 188 -11.55 -17.12 -16.49
N ASP A 189 -12.57 -17.57 -17.21
CA ASP A 189 -13.90 -17.58 -16.66
C ASP A 189 -13.94 -18.60 -15.52
N LEU A 190 -14.08 -18.14 -14.29
CA LEU A 190 -14.11 -18.99 -13.11
C LEU A 190 -15.39 -19.81 -13.01
N PHE A 191 -16.46 -19.38 -13.69
CA PHE A 191 -17.71 -20.15 -13.72
C PHE A 191 -17.60 -21.31 -14.69
N SER A 192 -18.06 -22.46 -14.27
CA SER A 192 -18.00 -23.71 -15.04
C SER A 192 -19.39 -24.33 -15.16
N SER A 193 -19.65 -24.99 -16.26
CA SER A 193 -20.91 -25.72 -16.52
C SER A 193 -20.83 -27.18 -16.06
N SER A 194 -19.64 -27.69 -15.75
CA SER A 194 -19.44 -29.08 -15.33
C SER A 194 -18.24 -29.23 -14.39
N THR A 195 -18.21 -30.33 -13.63
CA THR A 195 -17.10 -30.65 -12.71
C THR A 195 -15.78 -30.94 -13.45
N SER A 196 -15.84 -31.51 -14.66
CA SER A 196 -14.63 -31.73 -15.49
C SER A 196 -14.00 -30.41 -15.91
N GLU A 197 -14.81 -29.45 -16.36
CA GLU A 197 -14.36 -28.10 -16.72
C GLU A 197 -13.77 -27.36 -15.52
N SER A 198 -14.33 -27.52 -14.33
CA SER A 198 -13.81 -26.94 -13.10
C SER A 198 -12.41 -27.45 -12.73
N LEU A 199 -12.17 -28.75 -12.91
CA LEU A 199 -10.86 -29.36 -12.67
C LEU A 199 -9.82 -28.91 -13.70
N ASP A 200 -10.21 -28.78 -14.98
CA ASP A 200 -9.31 -28.25 -16.01
C ASP A 200 -8.92 -26.79 -15.72
N LYS A 201 -9.87 -25.97 -15.30
CA LYS A 201 -9.62 -24.60 -14.87
C LYS A 201 -8.70 -24.53 -13.63
N ALA A 202 -8.91 -25.41 -12.65
CA ALA A 202 -8.06 -25.51 -11.48
C ALA A 202 -6.61 -25.85 -11.85
N ASN A 203 -6.40 -26.78 -12.79
CA ASN A 203 -5.07 -27.13 -13.29
C ASN A 203 -4.43 -25.97 -14.05
N LEU A 204 -5.18 -25.27 -14.90
CA LEU A 204 -4.70 -24.09 -15.62
C LEU A 204 -4.26 -22.97 -14.66
N ILE A 205 -5.02 -22.72 -13.58
CA ILE A 205 -4.65 -21.76 -12.55
C ILE A 205 -3.34 -22.17 -11.86
N LYS A 206 -3.19 -23.45 -11.50
CA LYS A 206 -1.95 -23.96 -10.88
C LYS A 206 -0.73 -23.75 -11.75
N GLU A 207 -0.80 -24.16 -13.02
CA GLU A 207 0.27 -23.96 -13.99
C GLU A 207 0.61 -22.46 -14.16
N THR A 208 -0.40 -21.61 -14.17
CA THR A 208 -0.22 -20.16 -14.29
C THR A 208 0.50 -19.59 -13.08
N LEU A 209 0.16 -20.02 -11.86
CA LEU A 209 0.80 -19.56 -10.62
C LEU A 209 2.26 -20.04 -10.53
N GLU A 210 2.53 -21.30 -10.89
CA GLU A 210 3.88 -21.87 -10.88
C GLU A 210 4.78 -21.21 -11.92
N ASN A 211 4.30 -21.01 -13.14
CA ASN A 211 5.07 -20.40 -14.23
C ASN A 211 5.40 -18.93 -14.00
N ASN A 212 4.63 -18.21 -13.19
CA ASN A 212 4.80 -16.78 -12.95
C ASN A 212 5.26 -16.43 -11.52
N GLU A 213 5.57 -17.44 -10.69
CA GLU A 213 5.97 -17.26 -9.27
C GLU A 213 4.98 -16.39 -8.45
N ILE A 214 3.67 -16.56 -8.71
CA ILE A 214 2.63 -15.74 -8.09
C ILE A 214 2.04 -16.46 -6.88
N GLU A 215 1.93 -15.76 -5.76
CA GLU A 215 1.21 -16.31 -4.60
C GLU A 215 -0.30 -16.38 -4.88
N LEU A 216 -0.93 -17.53 -4.56
CA LEU A 216 -2.38 -17.74 -4.71
C LEU A 216 -3.22 -16.63 -4.07
N LYS A 217 -2.78 -16.08 -2.95
CA LYS A 217 -3.48 -14.99 -2.28
C LYS A 217 -3.50 -13.71 -3.12
N GLU A 218 -2.42 -13.41 -3.80
CA GLU A 218 -2.32 -12.27 -4.72
C GLU A 218 -3.22 -12.48 -5.93
N PHE A 219 -3.21 -13.67 -6.49
CA PHE A 219 -4.09 -14.06 -7.59
C PHE A 219 -5.57 -13.93 -7.26
N LEU A 220 -6.02 -14.45 -6.10
CA LEU A 220 -7.41 -14.32 -5.64
C LEU A 220 -7.83 -12.86 -5.44
N THR A 221 -6.93 -12.02 -4.94
CA THR A 221 -7.20 -10.59 -4.76
C THR A 221 -7.34 -9.89 -6.11
N THR A 222 -6.50 -10.25 -7.07
CA THR A 222 -6.53 -9.75 -8.44
C THR A 222 -7.86 -10.06 -9.13
N ILE A 223 -8.27 -11.33 -9.11
CA ILE A 223 -9.56 -11.75 -9.69
C ILE A 223 -10.74 -11.02 -9.02
N ALA A 224 -10.70 -10.86 -7.69
CA ALA A 224 -11.76 -10.15 -6.98
C ALA A 224 -11.92 -8.70 -7.48
N ILE A 225 -10.80 -8.03 -7.79
CA ILE A 225 -10.81 -6.65 -8.31
C ILE A 225 -11.29 -6.61 -9.77
N GLU A 226 -10.74 -7.46 -10.64
CA GLU A 226 -11.10 -7.49 -12.08
C GLU A 226 -12.59 -7.80 -12.28
N LYS A 227 -13.07 -8.88 -11.66
CA LYS A 227 -14.46 -9.29 -11.79
C LYS A 227 -15.45 -8.38 -11.06
N TYR A 228 -14.97 -7.56 -10.11
CA TYR A 228 -15.83 -6.56 -9.46
C TYR A 228 -16.39 -5.55 -10.46
N GLU A 229 -15.59 -5.03 -11.34
CA GLU A 229 -16.03 -4.04 -12.33
C GLU A 229 -16.93 -4.68 -13.40
N ASP A 230 -16.59 -5.87 -13.87
CA ASP A 230 -17.35 -6.60 -14.88
C ASP A 230 -18.75 -7.02 -14.37
N LEU A 231 -18.83 -7.57 -13.17
CA LEU A 231 -20.06 -8.14 -12.62
C LEU A 231 -20.94 -7.12 -11.92
N LYS A 232 -20.39 -5.99 -11.48
CA LYS A 232 -21.16 -4.91 -10.83
C LYS A 232 -22.30 -4.38 -11.72
N TYR A 233 -22.09 -4.39 -13.03
CA TYR A 233 -23.05 -3.87 -14.01
C TYR A 233 -23.80 -4.96 -14.78
N SER A 234 -23.36 -6.23 -14.75
CA SER A 234 -23.92 -7.30 -15.58
C SER A 234 -24.80 -8.30 -14.83
N ASN A 235 -24.38 -8.81 -13.67
CA ASN A 235 -25.12 -9.83 -12.94
C ASN A 235 -24.85 -9.85 -11.43
N GLN A 236 -25.75 -9.29 -10.65
CA GLN A 236 -25.61 -9.15 -9.20
C GLN A 236 -25.57 -10.47 -8.42
N LYS A 237 -26.18 -11.55 -8.95
CA LYS A 237 -26.17 -12.88 -8.30
C LYS A 237 -24.82 -13.56 -8.42
N ASP A 238 -24.23 -13.55 -9.62
CA ASP A 238 -22.94 -14.16 -9.88
C ASP A 238 -21.83 -13.42 -9.16
N TYR A 239 -21.93 -12.09 -9.07
CA TYR A 239 -21.03 -11.28 -8.25
C TYR A 239 -21.06 -11.68 -6.77
N SER A 240 -22.26 -11.79 -6.17
CA SER A 240 -22.39 -12.15 -4.76
C SER A 240 -21.85 -13.56 -4.47
N ARG A 241 -22.05 -14.50 -5.39
CA ARG A 241 -21.53 -15.86 -5.30
C ARG A 241 -20.01 -15.87 -5.39
N LEU A 242 -19.45 -15.23 -6.43
CA LEU A 242 -17.99 -15.12 -6.61
C LEU A 242 -17.32 -14.50 -5.40
N TYR A 243 -17.81 -13.36 -4.91
CA TYR A 243 -17.26 -12.66 -3.75
C TYR A 243 -17.26 -13.54 -2.48
N LYS A 244 -18.36 -14.27 -2.25
CA LYS A 244 -18.49 -15.18 -1.11
C LYS A 244 -17.46 -16.31 -1.18
N GLU A 245 -17.28 -16.94 -2.34
CA GLU A 245 -16.35 -18.05 -2.51
C GLU A 245 -14.88 -17.59 -2.48
N LEU A 246 -14.55 -16.43 -3.06
CA LEU A 246 -13.23 -15.82 -2.92
C LEU A 246 -12.89 -15.50 -1.45
N THR A 247 -13.86 -15.00 -0.68
CA THR A 247 -13.68 -14.74 0.75
C THR A 247 -13.42 -16.01 1.54
N LYS A 248 -14.15 -17.10 1.23
CA LYS A 248 -13.93 -18.42 1.84
C LYS A 248 -12.53 -18.96 1.48
N ALA A 249 -12.11 -18.87 0.22
CA ALA A 249 -10.81 -19.31 -0.24
C ALA A 249 -9.67 -18.57 0.49
N GLN A 250 -9.80 -17.25 0.65
CA GLN A 250 -8.84 -16.45 1.45
C GLN A 250 -8.83 -16.88 2.92
N GLY A 251 -9.98 -17.22 3.49
CA GLY A 251 -10.10 -17.77 4.86
C GLY A 251 -9.37 -19.12 5.01
N LYS A 252 -9.53 -20.02 4.05
CA LYS A 252 -8.83 -21.33 4.03
C LYS A 252 -7.32 -21.16 3.92
N LEU A 253 -6.82 -20.22 3.14
CA LEU A 253 -5.38 -19.91 3.07
C LEU A 253 -4.85 -19.36 4.40
N LYS A 254 -5.62 -18.53 5.10
CA LYS A 254 -5.26 -18.04 6.43
C LYS A 254 -5.20 -19.17 7.46
N ALA A 255 -6.00 -20.22 7.29
CA ALA A 255 -5.99 -21.43 8.11
C ALA A 255 -4.92 -22.45 7.70
N PHE A 256 -3.92 -22.02 6.91
CA PHE A 256 -2.79 -22.85 6.42
C PHE A 256 -3.19 -24.06 5.57
N MET A 257 -4.33 -24.03 4.91
CA MET A 257 -4.72 -25.05 3.96
C MET A 257 -3.83 -25.00 2.70
N GLN A 258 -3.51 -26.17 2.12
CA GLN A 258 -2.64 -26.24 0.95
C GLN A 258 -3.26 -25.47 -0.24
N PRO A 259 -2.49 -24.61 -0.94
CA PRO A 259 -2.98 -23.80 -2.04
C PRO A 259 -3.69 -24.60 -3.13
N LYS A 260 -3.18 -25.80 -3.45
CA LYS A 260 -3.76 -26.72 -4.42
C LYS A 260 -5.21 -27.07 -4.12
N ILE A 261 -5.50 -27.42 -2.87
CA ILE A 261 -6.84 -27.79 -2.40
C ILE A 261 -7.78 -26.58 -2.45
N VAL A 262 -7.27 -25.39 -2.09
CA VAL A 262 -8.08 -24.16 -2.09
C VAL A 262 -8.51 -23.76 -3.52
N ILE A 263 -7.63 -23.96 -4.52
CA ILE A 263 -7.95 -23.70 -5.93
C ILE A 263 -9.01 -24.68 -6.44
N GLU A 264 -8.83 -25.97 -6.19
CA GLU A 264 -9.79 -27.00 -6.62
C GLU A 264 -11.18 -26.75 -6.03
N ASP A 265 -11.24 -26.48 -4.74
CA ASP A 265 -12.46 -26.20 -4.01
C ASP A 265 -13.16 -24.93 -4.52
N LEU A 266 -12.38 -23.85 -4.76
CA LEU A 266 -12.93 -22.63 -5.34
C LEU A 266 -13.57 -22.86 -6.72
N CYS A 267 -12.88 -23.59 -7.61
CA CYS A 267 -13.40 -23.88 -8.94
C CYS A 267 -14.66 -24.77 -8.90
N LEU A 268 -14.71 -25.74 -7.98
CA LEU A 268 -15.88 -26.61 -7.78
C LEU A 268 -17.08 -25.84 -7.24
N GLU A 269 -16.88 -24.97 -6.25
CA GLU A 269 -17.96 -24.16 -5.66
C GLU A 269 -18.53 -23.12 -6.64
N LEU A 270 -17.80 -22.76 -7.69
CA LEU A 270 -18.25 -21.88 -8.77
C LEU A 270 -18.88 -22.63 -9.96
N THR A 271 -18.98 -23.95 -9.92
CA THR A 271 -19.71 -24.75 -10.92
C THR A 271 -21.22 -24.49 -10.80
N THR A 272 -21.86 -24.21 -11.90
CA THR A 272 -23.33 -23.96 -11.99
C THR A 272 -24.12 -25.26 -12.10
#